data_2fbfd5b7cb60459b80702b6fc19571f1
#
_entry.id   2fbfd5b7cb60459b80702b6fc19571f1
#
_cell.length_a   1.000
_cell.length_b   1.000
_cell.length_c   1.000
_cell.angle_alpha   90.00
_cell.angle_beta   90.00
_cell.angle_gamma   90.00
#
_symmetry.space_group_name_H-M   'P 1'
#
loop_
_entity.id
_entity.type
_entity.pdbx_description
1 polymer ?
#
loop_
_entity_poly.entity_id
_entity_poly.type
_entity_poly.pdbx_seq_one_letter_code
_entity_poly.pdbx_strand_id
1 'polypeptide(L)'
;MKETIFFPFSLNNNLESYNFLSMVQNKLIDSSKSEIILDFTKCTFCHAIFTSYIGALSYIGKAFGKTVTYRTINGSKLQEYFYNSGLYDHIMHQPNTRSNKNAIPFTSIDLKDDSGIIEYIDNILELAPIQLTEQGHEVLFKNIYEIFNNSVDHSRANHGVYACGHWMPQKKYLSFSVYDTGIGIPALIKEKIDKTMSSESALQWALKRGNSTQQLVLGTPRGLGLSDLQDLIRLNDGDLTIFSNDVYYQYNNGVNFKHLNVPTIGTFIGIKIIADYNHIYTTK
;
A
#
# COMPACT_ATOMS: atom_id res chain seq x y z
N MET A 1 1.36 0.24 31.42
CA MET A 1 2.32 -0.85 31.12
C MET A 1 2.62 -0.85 29.64
N LYS A 2 3.90 -1.05 29.26
CA LYS A 2 4.37 -1.00 27.86
C LYS A 2 4.54 -2.41 27.30
N GLU A 3 4.30 -2.59 26.01
CA GLU A 3 4.65 -3.78 25.23
C GLU A 3 5.64 -3.37 24.13
N THR A 4 6.66 -4.19 23.88
CA THR A 4 7.64 -3.94 22.83
C THR A 4 7.53 -5.05 21.78
N ILE A 5 7.39 -4.65 20.52
CA ILE A 5 7.38 -5.54 19.36
C ILE A 5 8.67 -5.28 18.58
N PHE A 6 9.57 -6.27 18.57
CA PHE A 6 10.84 -6.16 17.85
C PHE A 6 10.66 -6.49 16.38
N PHE A 7 11.13 -5.59 15.52
CA PHE A 7 11.14 -5.81 14.09
C PHE A 7 12.31 -6.72 13.68
N PRO A 8 12.13 -7.55 12.62
CA PRO A 8 13.16 -8.44 12.15
C PRO A 8 14.35 -7.65 11.57
N PHE A 9 15.46 -8.33 11.33
CA PHE A 9 16.67 -7.74 10.75
C PHE A 9 16.40 -7.05 9.39
N SER A 10 15.48 -7.60 8.60
CA SER A 10 15.07 -7.01 7.32
C SER A 10 13.58 -7.26 7.05
N LEU A 11 12.94 -6.26 6.43
CA LEU A 11 11.61 -6.37 5.83
C LEU A 11 11.77 -6.30 4.31
N ASN A 12 11.70 -7.46 3.66
CA ASN A 12 11.76 -7.58 2.21
C ASN A 12 10.34 -7.70 1.64
N ASN A 13 10.14 -7.36 0.36
CA ASN A 13 8.84 -7.54 -0.29
C ASN A 13 8.55 -9.04 -0.53
N ASN A 14 8.20 -9.75 0.54
CA ASN A 14 7.91 -11.18 0.55
C ASN A 14 6.85 -11.54 1.60
N LEU A 15 6.31 -12.74 1.49
CA LEU A 15 5.24 -13.24 2.35
C LEU A 15 5.59 -13.19 3.86
N GLU A 16 6.84 -13.46 4.22
CA GLU A 16 7.29 -13.46 5.62
C GLU A 16 7.12 -12.08 6.26
N SER A 17 7.52 -11.02 5.53
CA SER A 17 7.37 -9.64 5.98
C SER A 17 5.90 -9.24 6.11
N TYR A 18 5.04 -9.67 5.20
CA TYR A 18 3.60 -9.40 5.29
C TYR A 18 2.95 -10.14 6.46
N ASN A 19 3.30 -11.41 6.70
CA ASN A 19 2.85 -12.14 7.88
C ASN A 19 3.28 -11.45 9.18
N PHE A 20 4.52 -10.95 9.23
CA PHE A 20 5.01 -10.21 10.38
C PHE A 20 4.23 -8.91 10.60
N LEU A 21 4.00 -8.12 9.55
CA LEU A 21 3.25 -6.86 9.64
C LEU A 21 1.79 -7.10 10.07
N SER A 22 1.15 -8.13 9.54
CA SER A 22 -0.19 -8.54 9.98
C SER A 22 -0.22 -8.94 11.45
N MET A 23 0.77 -9.71 11.90
CA MET A 23 0.91 -10.05 13.32
C MET A 23 1.09 -8.80 14.19
N VAL A 24 1.89 -7.81 13.76
CA VAL A 24 2.06 -6.54 14.47
C VAL A 24 0.74 -5.81 14.57
N GLN A 25 -0.01 -5.71 13.46
CA GLN A 25 -1.32 -5.06 13.44
C GLN A 25 -2.30 -5.72 14.42
N ASN A 26 -2.42 -7.04 14.40
CA ASN A 26 -3.32 -7.75 15.32
C ASN A 26 -2.89 -7.55 16.79
N LYS A 27 -1.60 -7.53 17.06
CA LYS A 27 -1.10 -7.20 18.40
C LYS A 27 -1.48 -5.78 18.86
N LEU A 28 -1.46 -4.79 17.94
CA LEU A 28 -1.92 -3.45 18.27
C LEU A 28 -3.41 -3.42 18.62
N ILE A 29 -4.21 -4.24 17.95
CA ILE A 29 -5.66 -4.33 18.18
C ILE A 29 -5.95 -5.04 19.51
N ASP A 30 -5.36 -6.21 19.70
CA ASP A 30 -5.73 -7.16 20.77
C ASP A 30 -4.99 -6.92 22.09
N SER A 31 -3.86 -6.18 22.09
CA SER A 31 -3.08 -5.97 23.30
C SER A 31 -3.88 -5.26 24.39
N SER A 32 -3.77 -5.74 25.63
CA SER A 32 -4.29 -5.04 26.81
C SER A 32 -3.43 -3.85 27.25
N LYS A 33 -2.26 -3.63 26.61
CA LYS A 33 -1.35 -2.53 26.96
C LYS A 33 -1.73 -1.25 26.24
N SER A 34 -1.65 -0.12 26.94
CA SER A 34 -1.94 1.20 26.36
C SER A 34 -0.77 1.80 25.57
N GLU A 35 0.44 1.32 25.81
CA GLU A 35 1.65 1.79 25.12
C GLU A 35 2.32 0.63 24.38
N ILE A 36 2.51 0.77 23.08
CA ILE A 36 3.19 -0.20 22.22
C ILE A 36 4.42 0.45 21.60
N ILE A 37 5.56 -0.20 21.75
CA ILE A 37 6.82 0.25 21.14
C ILE A 37 7.10 -0.65 19.95
N LEU A 38 7.14 -0.09 18.75
CA LEU A 38 7.62 -0.72 17.54
C LEU A 38 9.13 -0.51 17.45
N ASP A 39 9.88 -1.55 17.79
CA ASP A 39 11.33 -1.47 17.97
C ASP A 39 12.08 -1.96 16.71
N PHE A 40 12.63 -1.00 15.96
CA PHE A 40 13.44 -1.21 14.76
C PHE A 40 14.95 -1.21 15.03
N THR A 41 15.39 -1.27 16.29
CA THR A 41 16.84 -1.17 16.58
C THR A 41 17.66 -2.30 15.96
N LYS A 42 17.05 -3.46 15.69
CA LYS A 42 17.69 -4.58 14.99
C LYS A 42 17.42 -4.60 13.50
N CYS A 43 16.51 -3.75 13.00
CA CYS A 43 16.14 -3.70 11.59
C CYS A 43 17.13 -2.81 10.83
N THR A 44 17.84 -3.40 9.88
CA THR A 44 18.82 -2.69 9.04
C THR A 44 18.30 -2.35 7.66
N PHE A 45 17.23 -3.03 7.22
CA PHE A 45 16.60 -2.81 5.92
C PHE A 45 15.09 -2.92 6.01
N CYS A 46 14.40 -1.93 5.46
CA CYS A 46 12.97 -1.93 5.23
C CYS A 46 12.69 -1.55 3.78
N HIS A 47 12.02 -2.43 3.05
CA HIS A 47 11.62 -2.12 1.68
C HIS A 47 10.63 -0.95 1.68
N ALA A 48 10.85 0.03 0.78
CA ALA A 48 10.09 1.28 0.72
C ALA A 48 8.57 1.08 0.59
N ILE A 49 8.16 -0.02 -0.02
CA ILE A 49 6.75 -0.37 -0.21
C ILE A 49 5.97 -0.47 1.11
N PHE A 50 6.64 -0.77 2.23
CA PHE A 50 5.98 -0.93 3.54
C PHE A 50 5.73 0.37 4.28
N THR A 51 6.21 1.51 3.77
CA THR A 51 6.10 2.79 4.50
C THR A 51 4.66 3.17 4.78
N SER A 52 3.75 2.99 3.81
CA SER A 52 2.32 3.27 4.00
C SER A 52 1.70 2.38 5.08
N TYR A 53 2.03 1.09 5.10
CA TYR A 53 1.54 0.17 6.12
C TYR A 53 2.12 0.47 7.51
N ILE A 54 3.44 0.67 7.60
CA ILE A 54 4.12 0.96 8.86
C ILE A 54 3.60 2.27 9.47
N GLY A 55 3.41 3.30 8.65
CA GLY A 55 2.85 4.57 9.11
C GLY A 55 1.42 4.43 9.62
N ALA A 56 0.60 3.64 8.92
CA ALA A 56 -0.78 3.38 9.32
C ALA A 56 -0.89 2.70 10.70
N LEU A 57 0.11 1.93 11.13
CA LEU A 57 0.08 1.25 12.43
C LEU A 57 -0.09 2.22 13.60
N SER A 58 0.43 3.46 13.52
CA SER A 58 0.24 4.48 14.56
C SER A 58 -1.22 4.93 14.64
N TYR A 59 -1.86 5.11 13.50
CA TYR A 59 -3.27 5.51 13.43
C TYR A 59 -4.21 4.38 13.86
N ILE A 60 -3.92 3.16 13.44
CA ILE A 60 -4.64 1.96 13.89
C ILE A 60 -4.51 1.84 15.42
N GLY A 61 -3.29 1.90 15.94
CA GLY A 61 -3.07 1.87 17.37
C GLY A 61 -3.87 2.93 18.12
N LYS A 62 -3.84 4.17 17.64
CA LYS A 62 -4.62 5.29 18.22
C LYS A 62 -6.13 5.00 18.21
N ALA A 63 -6.66 4.47 17.14
CA ALA A 63 -8.07 4.10 17.02
C ALA A 63 -8.50 3.02 18.04
N PHE A 64 -7.58 2.15 18.42
CA PHE A 64 -7.78 1.15 19.48
C PHE A 64 -7.27 1.60 20.86
N GLY A 65 -7.11 2.92 21.09
CA GLY A 65 -6.75 3.50 22.37
C GLY A 65 -5.30 3.25 22.79
N LYS A 66 -4.39 3.01 21.83
CA LYS A 66 -2.97 2.79 22.08
C LYS A 66 -2.14 4.03 21.74
N THR A 67 -1.07 4.22 22.49
CA THR A 67 0.04 5.10 22.08
C THR A 67 1.11 4.24 21.42
N VAL A 68 1.39 4.49 20.14
CA VAL A 68 2.41 3.76 19.38
C VAL A 68 3.66 4.60 19.25
N THR A 69 4.79 4.05 19.65
CA THR A 69 6.11 4.71 19.58
C THR A 69 7.04 3.91 18.69
N TYR A 70 7.75 4.58 17.80
CA TYR A 70 8.74 3.98 16.93
C TYR A 70 10.14 4.20 17.53
N ARG A 71 10.91 3.14 17.67
CA ARG A 71 12.28 3.18 18.16
C ARG A 71 13.24 2.74 17.08
N THR A 72 14.22 3.57 16.75
CA THR A 72 15.30 3.30 15.79
C THR A 72 16.66 3.56 16.45
N ILE A 73 17.73 3.10 15.83
CA ILE A 73 19.09 3.53 16.23
C ILE A 73 19.31 4.94 15.69
N ASN A 74 19.71 5.86 16.58
CA ASN A 74 20.00 7.25 16.19
C ASN A 74 21.13 7.31 15.15
N GLY A 75 20.90 8.04 14.06
CA GLY A 75 21.83 8.16 12.92
C GLY A 75 21.91 6.92 12.02
N SER A 76 21.06 5.92 12.22
CA SER A 76 21.01 4.76 11.31
C SER A 76 20.41 5.13 9.95
N LYS A 77 20.81 4.38 8.91
CA LYS A 77 20.23 4.53 7.55
C LYS A 77 18.71 4.34 7.54
N LEU A 78 18.19 3.46 8.39
CA LEU A 78 16.74 3.25 8.51
C LEU A 78 16.05 4.45 9.13
N GLN A 79 16.63 5.07 10.16
CA GLN A 79 16.11 6.30 10.73
C GLN A 79 16.12 7.42 9.71
N GLU A 80 17.23 7.59 9.00
CA GLU A 80 17.32 8.57 7.91
C GLU A 80 16.27 8.32 6.81
N TYR A 81 16.04 7.06 6.45
CA TYR A 81 14.99 6.69 5.51
C TYR A 81 13.59 7.09 6.03
N PHE A 82 13.27 6.83 7.30
CA PHE A 82 11.98 7.23 7.89
C PHE A 82 11.79 8.75 7.93
N TYR A 83 12.86 9.51 8.16
CA TYR A 83 12.81 10.98 8.01
C TYR A 83 12.55 11.38 6.55
N ASN A 84 13.31 10.83 5.62
CA ASN A 84 13.22 11.18 4.21
C ASN A 84 11.88 10.76 3.57
N SER A 85 11.24 9.72 4.06
CA SER A 85 9.92 9.28 3.61
C SER A 85 8.76 10.06 4.25
N GLY A 86 9.03 11.07 5.08
CA GLY A 86 7.98 11.82 5.80
C GLY A 86 7.29 11.05 6.91
N LEU A 87 7.70 9.80 7.17
CA LEU A 87 7.05 8.96 8.18
C LEU A 87 7.16 9.57 9.58
N TYR A 88 8.33 10.14 9.93
CA TYR A 88 8.52 10.78 11.24
C TYR A 88 7.65 12.01 11.46
N ASP A 89 7.31 12.76 10.41
CA ASP A 89 6.48 13.96 10.54
C ASP A 89 5.08 13.59 11.04
N HIS A 90 4.54 12.49 10.51
CA HIS A 90 3.25 11.97 10.91
C HIS A 90 3.26 11.32 12.30
N ILE A 91 4.34 10.59 12.64
CA ILE A 91 4.47 9.87 13.90
C ILE A 91 4.80 10.82 15.06
N MET A 92 5.69 11.78 14.81
CA MET A 92 6.22 12.70 15.83
C MET A 92 5.50 14.05 15.83
N HIS A 93 4.58 14.28 14.89
CA HIS A 93 3.87 15.55 14.66
C HIS A 93 4.82 16.75 14.56
N GLN A 94 5.99 16.54 13.94
CA GLN A 94 7.01 17.58 13.72
C GLN A 94 7.14 17.83 12.22
N PRO A 95 7.14 19.10 11.77
CA PRO A 95 7.29 19.40 10.35
C PRO A 95 8.65 18.92 9.84
N ASN A 96 8.65 18.19 8.75
CA ASN A 96 9.87 17.76 8.08
C ASN A 96 10.47 18.95 7.33
N THR A 97 11.64 19.36 7.74
CA THR A 97 12.41 20.37 7.03
C THR A 97 13.32 19.78 5.94
N ARG A 98 13.37 18.44 5.82
CA ARG A 98 14.19 17.73 4.84
C ARG A 98 13.35 17.40 3.60
N SER A 99 13.60 18.07 2.48
CA SER A 99 13.04 17.65 1.19
C SER A 99 13.85 16.48 0.63
N ASN A 100 13.19 15.35 0.40
CA ASN A 100 13.78 14.26 -0.36
C ASN A 100 13.24 14.29 -1.79
N LYS A 101 14.12 14.61 -2.76
CA LYS A 101 13.76 14.67 -4.18
C LYS A 101 13.33 13.31 -4.78
N ASN A 102 13.52 12.24 -4.03
CA ASN A 102 13.23 10.88 -4.49
C ASN A 102 12.01 10.27 -3.79
N ALA A 103 11.28 11.02 -2.96
CA ALA A 103 10.15 10.48 -2.24
C ALA A 103 8.93 11.39 -2.33
N ILE A 104 7.77 10.77 -2.51
CA ILE A 104 6.50 11.36 -2.14
C ILE A 104 6.27 10.97 -0.70
N PRO A 105 6.15 11.94 0.21
CA PRO A 105 6.06 11.66 1.62
C PRO A 105 4.89 10.75 1.96
N PHE A 106 5.06 9.95 3.01
CA PHE A 106 3.94 9.27 3.64
C PHE A 106 2.85 10.28 4.01
N THR A 107 1.63 9.98 3.62
CA THR A 107 0.48 10.84 3.93
C THR A 107 -0.77 10.02 4.22
N SER A 108 -1.64 10.61 5.04
CA SER A 108 -3.02 10.16 5.18
C SER A 108 -3.86 10.89 4.12
N ILE A 109 -4.52 10.15 3.27
CA ILE A 109 -5.32 10.68 2.17
C ILE A 109 -6.70 11.06 2.67
N ASP A 110 -7.10 12.31 2.43
CA ASP A 110 -8.49 12.71 2.58
C ASP A 110 -9.28 12.28 1.34
N LEU A 111 -10.08 11.23 1.52
CA LEU A 111 -10.88 10.64 0.45
C LEU A 111 -12.03 11.54 -0.06
N LYS A 112 -12.26 12.69 0.55
CA LYS A 112 -13.24 13.70 0.12
C LYS A 112 -12.62 14.81 -0.69
N ASP A 113 -11.30 14.85 -0.76
CA ASP A 113 -10.52 15.83 -1.51
C ASP A 113 -10.01 15.24 -2.83
N ASP A 114 -10.88 15.23 -3.84
CA ASP A 114 -10.52 14.75 -5.18
C ASP A 114 -9.32 15.51 -5.76
N SER A 115 -9.22 16.81 -5.49
CA SER A 115 -8.11 17.64 -5.98
C SER A 115 -6.78 17.21 -5.36
N GLY A 116 -6.79 16.93 -4.06
CA GLY A 116 -5.60 16.44 -3.35
C GLY A 116 -5.18 15.04 -3.82
N ILE A 117 -6.13 14.17 -4.16
CA ILE A 117 -5.83 12.85 -4.74
C ILE A 117 -5.17 13.01 -6.12
N ILE A 118 -5.72 13.88 -6.98
CA ILE A 118 -5.18 14.15 -8.31
C ILE A 118 -3.75 14.68 -8.20
N GLU A 119 -3.54 15.73 -7.40
CA GLU A 119 -2.20 16.32 -7.16
C GLU A 119 -1.21 15.26 -6.63
N TYR A 120 -1.66 14.38 -5.72
CA TYR A 120 -0.83 13.31 -5.18
C TYR A 120 -0.39 12.32 -6.28
N ILE A 121 -1.30 11.95 -7.19
CA ILE A 121 -0.99 11.05 -8.31
C ILE A 121 -0.03 11.72 -9.30
N ASP A 122 -0.25 12.97 -9.65
CA ASP A 122 0.66 13.73 -10.54
C ASP A 122 2.07 13.78 -9.95
N ASN A 123 2.18 14.09 -8.66
CA ASN A 123 3.46 14.06 -7.94
C ASN A 123 4.14 12.67 -7.97
N ILE A 124 3.37 11.57 -7.95
CA ILE A 124 3.92 10.21 -8.11
C ILE A 124 4.50 10.02 -9.51
N LEU A 125 3.77 10.41 -10.53
CA LEU A 125 4.17 10.19 -11.92
C LEU A 125 5.35 11.07 -12.32
N GLU A 126 5.47 12.26 -11.73
CA GLU A 126 6.57 13.18 -11.95
C GLU A 126 7.85 12.85 -11.15
N LEU A 127 7.73 12.06 -10.08
CA LEU A 127 8.84 11.76 -9.18
C LEU A 127 10.00 11.04 -9.85
N ALA A 128 9.71 10.18 -10.81
CA ALA A 128 10.67 9.34 -11.50
C ALA A 128 10.65 9.58 -13.02
N PRO A 129 11.75 9.34 -13.75
CA PRO A 129 11.79 9.51 -15.19
C PRO A 129 11.09 8.34 -15.91
N ILE A 130 9.78 8.16 -15.62
CA ILE A 130 8.96 7.15 -16.27
C ILE A 130 8.68 7.64 -17.69
N GLN A 131 9.04 6.83 -18.69
CA GLN A 131 8.72 7.15 -20.07
C GLN A 131 7.32 6.61 -20.39
N LEU A 132 6.37 7.52 -20.60
CA LEU A 132 4.98 7.20 -20.87
C LEU A 132 4.57 7.76 -22.24
N THR A 133 3.84 6.98 -23.03
CA THR A 133 3.02 7.57 -24.09
C THR A 133 1.88 8.35 -23.46
N GLU A 134 1.26 9.29 -24.19
CA GLU A 134 0.10 10.04 -23.70
C GLU A 134 -1.02 9.09 -23.20
N GLN A 135 -1.33 8.08 -23.99
CA GLN A 135 -2.30 7.05 -23.60
C GLN A 135 -1.82 6.23 -22.41
N GLY A 136 -0.54 5.90 -22.31
CA GLY A 136 0.07 5.20 -21.15
C GLY A 136 -0.07 6.01 -19.88
N HIS A 137 0.13 7.33 -19.96
CA HIS A 137 -0.07 8.24 -18.83
C HIS A 137 -1.53 8.24 -18.36
N GLU A 138 -2.49 8.42 -19.27
CA GLU A 138 -3.92 8.40 -18.93
C GLU A 138 -4.34 7.09 -18.25
N VAL A 139 -3.88 5.96 -18.79
CA VAL A 139 -4.23 4.64 -18.24
C VAL A 139 -3.59 4.43 -16.86
N LEU A 140 -2.31 4.79 -16.68
CA LEU A 140 -1.63 4.66 -15.39
C LEU A 140 -2.26 5.58 -14.34
N PHE A 141 -2.51 6.84 -14.69
CA PHE A 141 -3.20 7.80 -13.83
C PHE A 141 -4.57 7.27 -13.40
N LYS A 142 -5.39 6.85 -14.36
CA LYS A 142 -6.72 6.31 -14.10
C LYS A 142 -6.68 5.08 -13.19
N ASN A 143 -5.73 4.18 -13.39
CA ASN A 143 -5.61 2.98 -12.58
C ASN A 143 -5.18 3.29 -11.13
N ILE A 144 -4.26 4.25 -10.93
CA ILE A 144 -3.89 4.69 -9.59
C ILE A 144 -5.07 5.41 -8.91
N TYR A 145 -5.78 6.28 -9.64
CA TYR A 145 -6.97 6.97 -9.14
C TYR A 145 -8.08 5.98 -8.73
N GLU A 146 -8.28 4.90 -9.49
CA GLU A 146 -9.21 3.83 -9.16
C GLU A 146 -8.87 3.12 -7.84
N ILE A 147 -7.57 2.97 -7.51
CA ILE A 147 -7.14 2.41 -6.20
C ILE A 147 -7.67 3.28 -5.06
N PHE A 148 -7.54 4.60 -5.17
CA PHE A 148 -8.08 5.53 -4.16
C PHE A 148 -9.59 5.48 -4.12
N ASN A 149 -10.28 5.49 -5.27
CA ASN A 149 -11.73 5.41 -5.33
C ASN A 149 -12.28 4.11 -4.74
N ASN A 150 -11.61 2.99 -4.97
CA ASN A 150 -11.99 1.71 -4.35
C ASN A 150 -11.87 1.78 -2.82
N SER A 151 -10.92 2.55 -2.32
CA SER A 151 -10.77 2.80 -0.89
C SER A 151 -11.89 3.69 -0.33
N VAL A 152 -12.42 4.65 -1.12
CA VAL A 152 -13.59 5.48 -0.74
C VAL A 152 -14.87 4.66 -0.70
N ASP A 153 -15.18 4.04 -1.83
CA ASP A 153 -16.51 3.49 -2.09
C ASP A 153 -16.74 2.15 -1.38
N HIS A 154 -15.69 1.38 -1.18
CA HIS A 154 -15.82 -0.04 -0.82
C HIS A 154 -15.11 -0.46 0.44
N SER A 155 -14.04 0.24 0.82
CA SER A 155 -13.21 -0.24 1.94
C SER A 155 -13.88 -0.09 3.30
N ARG A 156 -14.81 0.89 3.45
CA ARG A 156 -15.29 1.32 4.77
C ARG A 156 -14.11 1.60 5.70
N ALA A 157 -13.10 2.32 5.18
CA ALA A 157 -11.83 2.57 5.87
C ALA A 157 -12.03 3.44 7.11
N ASN A 158 -12.43 2.84 8.21
CA ASN A 158 -12.74 3.53 9.46
C ASN A 158 -11.52 4.23 10.07
N HIS A 159 -10.30 3.83 9.69
CA HIS A 159 -9.04 4.34 10.25
C HIS A 159 -8.15 5.01 9.21
N GLY A 160 -8.68 5.28 8.01
CA GLY A 160 -8.01 6.05 6.97
C GLY A 160 -7.40 5.25 5.83
N VAL A 161 -6.90 5.99 4.84
CA VAL A 161 -6.12 5.50 3.70
C VAL A 161 -4.77 6.18 3.71
N TYR A 162 -3.72 5.44 3.48
CA TYR A 162 -2.33 5.89 3.59
C TYR A 162 -1.56 5.57 2.33
N ALA A 163 -0.73 6.49 1.89
CA ALA A 163 0.05 6.31 0.69
C ALA A 163 1.49 6.81 0.87
N CYS A 164 2.41 6.25 0.09
CA CYS A 164 3.81 6.64 0.03
C CYS A 164 4.42 6.20 -1.30
N GLY A 165 5.29 7.03 -1.87
CA GLY A 165 6.06 6.70 -3.07
C GLY A 165 7.55 6.95 -2.86
N HIS A 166 8.39 6.16 -3.52
CA HIS A 166 9.84 6.33 -3.47
C HIS A 166 10.50 5.95 -4.80
N TRP A 167 11.21 6.92 -5.39
CA TRP A 167 12.06 6.70 -6.54
C TRP A 167 13.42 6.14 -6.11
N MET A 168 13.84 5.06 -6.73
CA MET A 168 15.12 4.38 -6.50
C MET A 168 16.05 4.58 -7.70
N PRO A 169 16.81 5.71 -7.79
CA PRO A 169 17.57 6.05 -8.99
C PRO A 169 18.58 4.99 -9.41
N GLN A 170 19.29 4.40 -8.44
CA GLN A 170 20.31 3.38 -8.72
C GLN A 170 19.72 2.06 -9.24
N LYS A 171 18.48 1.78 -8.88
CA LYS A 171 17.76 0.57 -9.28
C LYS A 171 16.76 0.83 -10.40
N LYS A 172 16.61 2.08 -10.81
CA LYS A 172 15.74 2.55 -11.90
C LYS A 172 14.30 2.09 -11.79
N TYR A 173 13.71 2.18 -10.59
CA TYR A 173 12.29 1.92 -10.40
C TYR A 173 11.66 2.87 -9.39
N LEU A 174 10.39 3.17 -9.60
CA LEU A 174 9.49 3.79 -8.63
C LEU A 174 8.77 2.69 -7.85
N SER A 175 8.79 2.78 -6.52
CA SER A 175 7.97 1.96 -5.64
C SER A 175 6.88 2.85 -5.04
N PHE A 176 5.63 2.45 -5.19
CA PHE A 176 4.47 3.16 -4.68
C PHE A 176 3.55 2.20 -3.95
N SER A 177 2.93 2.65 -2.87
CA SER A 177 1.99 1.83 -2.12
C SER A 177 0.83 2.64 -1.56
N VAL A 178 -0.34 2.01 -1.56
CA VAL A 178 -1.55 2.49 -0.89
C VAL A 178 -2.00 1.40 0.08
N TYR A 179 -2.39 1.81 1.28
CA TYR A 179 -2.98 0.93 2.27
C TYR A 179 -4.27 1.55 2.83
N ASP A 180 -5.39 0.92 2.59
CA ASP A 180 -6.66 1.23 3.24
C ASP A 180 -6.90 0.34 4.46
N THR A 181 -7.58 0.86 5.46
CA THR A 181 -7.91 0.15 6.70
C THR A 181 -9.35 -0.35 6.72
N GLY A 182 -9.90 -0.68 5.55
CA GLY A 182 -11.28 -1.11 5.38
C GLY A 182 -11.50 -2.61 5.65
N ILE A 183 -12.58 -3.14 5.09
CA ILE A 183 -12.94 -4.56 5.28
C ILE A 183 -12.08 -5.53 4.45
N GLY A 184 -11.37 -5.02 3.45
CA GLY A 184 -10.57 -5.81 2.52
C GLY A 184 -11.37 -6.35 1.33
N ILE A 185 -10.66 -6.54 0.19
CA ILE A 185 -11.26 -7.00 -1.06
C ILE A 185 -11.96 -8.36 -0.91
N PRO A 186 -11.33 -9.41 -0.35
CA PRO A 186 -12.00 -10.70 -0.20
C PRO A 186 -13.28 -10.63 0.62
N ALA A 187 -13.28 -9.88 1.72
CA ALA A 187 -14.47 -9.73 2.55
C ALA A 187 -15.60 -9.01 1.82
N LEU A 188 -15.27 -7.95 1.06
CA LEU A 188 -16.23 -7.21 0.24
C LEU A 188 -16.88 -8.12 -0.83
N ILE A 189 -16.07 -8.89 -1.56
CA ILE A 189 -16.57 -9.80 -2.60
C ILE A 189 -17.46 -10.88 -2.01
N LYS A 190 -17.04 -11.48 -0.88
CA LYS A 190 -17.88 -12.45 -0.17
C LYS A 190 -19.21 -11.86 0.27
N GLU A 191 -19.23 -10.62 0.75
CA GLU A 191 -20.45 -9.93 1.16
C GLU A 191 -21.40 -9.66 -0.02
N LYS A 192 -20.83 -9.22 -1.15
CA LYS A 192 -21.63 -8.70 -2.28
C LYS A 192 -21.98 -9.74 -3.33
N ILE A 193 -21.14 -10.74 -3.55
CA ILE A 193 -21.23 -11.67 -4.67
C ILE A 193 -21.59 -13.08 -4.17
N ASP A 194 -20.72 -13.69 -3.34
CA ASP A 194 -20.95 -15.05 -2.87
C ASP A 194 -20.18 -15.31 -1.56
N LYS A 195 -20.91 -15.49 -0.47
CA LYS A 195 -20.38 -15.73 0.87
C LYS A 195 -19.61 -17.05 1.00
N THR A 196 -19.76 -17.98 0.06
CA THR A 196 -19.12 -19.29 0.08
C THR A 196 -17.72 -19.29 -0.54
N MET A 197 -17.34 -18.21 -1.24
CA MET A 197 -16.02 -18.09 -1.85
C MET A 197 -14.90 -18.17 -0.80
N SER A 198 -13.78 -18.82 -1.16
CA SER A 198 -12.53 -18.63 -0.42
C SER A 198 -12.00 -17.20 -0.62
N SER A 199 -11.13 -16.72 0.26
CA SER A 199 -10.53 -15.39 0.10
C SER A 199 -9.69 -15.30 -1.18
N GLU A 200 -9.00 -16.37 -1.55
CA GLU A 200 -8.26 -16.45 -2.81
C GLU A 200 -9.21 -16.33 -4.02
N SER A 201 -10.29 -17.15 -4.06
CA SER A 201 -11.27 -17.08 -5.14
C SER A 201 -11.93 -15.71 -5.25
N ALA A 202 -12.19 -15.06 -4.12
CA ALA A 202 -12.73 -13.71 -4.08
C ALA A 202 -11.76 -12.67 -4.66
N LEU A 203 -10.47 -12.75 -4.31
CA LEU A 203 -9.46 -11.86 -4.89
C LEU A 203 -9.24 -12.14 -6.38
N GLN A 204 -9.21 -13.42 -6.80
CA GLN A 204 -9.16 -13.80 -8.22
C GLN A 204 -10.36 -13.24 -9.00
N TRP A 205 -11.55 -13.26 -8.40
CA TRP A 205 -12.74 -12.67 -8.99
C TRP A 205 -12.58 -11.16 -9.19
N ALA A 206 -12.03 -10.44 -8.20
CA ALA A 206 -11.80 -8.99 -8.27
C ALA A 206 -10.73 -8.60 -9.32
N LEU A 207 -9.75 -9.47 -9.56
CA LEU A 207 -8.71 -9.29 -10.58
C LEU A 207 -9.17 -9.66 -11.99
N LYS A 208 -10.34 -10.29 -12.15
CA LYS A 208 -10.86 -10.69 -13.46
C LYS A 208 -11.50 -9.50 -14.16
N ARG A 209 -11.09 -9.28 -15.41
CA ARG A 209 -11.60 -8.18 -16.24
C ARG A 209 -13.12 -8.22 -16.37
N GLY A 210 -13.74 -7.05 -16.20
CA GLY A 210 -15.20 -6.89 -16.30
C GLY A 210 -15.97 -7.22 -15.03
N ASN A 211 -15.33 -7.72 -13.97
CA ASN A 211 -15.98 -7.92 -12.69
C ASN A 211 -15.97 -6.63 -11.87
N SER A 212 -17.12 -6.23 -11.37
CA SER A 212 -17.28 -5.09 -10.47
C SER A 212 -18.43 -5.29 -9.50
N THR A 213 -18.24 -4.90 -8.27
CA THR A 213 -19.30 -4.88 -7.26
C THR A 213 -20.29 -3.73 -7.47
N GLN A 214 -19.96 -2.74 -8.31
CA GLN A 214 -20.80 -1.58 -8.62
C GLN A 214 -21.61 -1.69 -9.93
N GLN A 215 -21.31 -2.65 -10.80
CA GLN A 215 -22.02 -2.84 -12.06
C GLN A 215 -23.54 -3.00 -11.91
N LEU A 216 -23.98 -3.44 -10.74
CA LEU A 216 -25.40 -3.66 -10.43
C LEU A 216 -26.19 -2.37 -10.14
N VAL A 217 -25.51 -1.21 -9.99
CA VAL A 217 -26.18 0.01 -9.49
C VAL A 217 -26.34 1.11 -10.55
N LEU A 218 -25.45 1.24 -11.54
CA LEU A 218 -25.40 2.42 -12.40
C LEU A 218 -25.30 2.18 -13.91
N GLY A 219 -25.30 0.94 -14.41
CA GLY A 219 -25.26 0.64 -15.85
C GLY A 219 -24.02 1.10 -16.62
N THR A 220 -23.04 1.69 -15.95
CA THR A 220 -21.74 2.08 -16.54
C THR A 220 -20.70 1.00 -16.32
N PRO A 221 -19.86 0.65 -17.31
CA PRO A 221 -18.77 -0.31 -17.12
C PRO A 221 -17.77 0.23 -16.10
N ARG A 222 -17.88 -0.22 -14.85
CA ARG A 222 -16.86 -0.08 -13.81
C ARG A 222 -16.32 -1.47 -13.55
N GLY A 223 -15.11 -1.59 -13.01
CA GLY A 223 -14.47 -2.88 -12.72
C GLY A 223 -13.33 -3.21 -13.65
N LEU A 224 -12.69 -2.17 -14.19
CA LEU A 224 -11.50 -2.30 -15.01
C LEU A 224 -10.22 -2.04 -14.19
N GLY A 225 -10.32 -1.34 -13.04
CA GLY A 225 -9.18 -0.79 -12.32
C GLY A 225 -8.11 -1.81 -11.92
N LEU A 226 -8.45 -2.84 -11.16
CA LEU A 226 -7.43 -3.83 -10.73
C LEU A 226 -6.95 -4.72 -11.87
N SER A 227 -7.84 -5.09 -12.80
CA SER A 227 -7.47 -5.91 -13.96
C SER A 227 -6.63 -5.11 -14.95
N ASP A 228 -7.00 -3.87 -15.24
CA ASP A 228 -6.26 -3.00 -16.15
C ASP A 228 -4.90 -2.63 -15.54
N LEU A 229 -4.82 -2.39 -14.22
CA LEU A 229 -3.57 -2.21 -13.52
C LEU A 229 -2.66 -3.45 -13.64
N GLN A 230 -3.21 -4.64 -13.42
CA GLN A 230 -2.47 -5.89 -13.57
C GLN A 230 -1.94 -6.06 -15.01
N ASP A 231 -2.77 -5.78 -16.01
CA ASP A 231 -2.39 -5.87 -17.42
C ASP A 231 -1.30 -4.83 -17.76
N LEU A 232 -1.45 -3.59 -17.30
CA LEU A 232 -0.43 -2.55 -17.48
C LEU A 232 0.92 -2.95 -16.85
N ILE A 233 0.91 -3.41 -15.61
CA ILE A 233 2.11 -3.85 -14.90
C ILE A 233 2.76 -5.05 -15.60
N ARG A 234 1.94 -6.00 -16.07
CA ARG A 234 2.42 -7.16 -16.83
C ARG A 234 3.08 -6.79 -18.15
N LEU A 235 2.52 -5.83 -18.88
CA LEU A 235 3.07 -5.36 -20.15
C LEU A 235 4.39 -4.60 -20.00
N ASN A 236 4.66 -4.08 -18.83
CA ASN A 236 5.76 -3.16 -18.58
C ASN A 236 6.76 -3.69 -17.54
N ASP A 237 6.86 -5.01 -17.36
CA ASP A 237 7.82 -5.68 -16.48
C ASP A 237 7.85 -5.15 -15.04
N GLY A 238 6.72 -4.60 -14.60
CA GLY A 238 6.54 -4.12 -13.23
C GLY A 238 6.19 -5.23 -12.25
N ASP A 239 6.05 -4.86 -10.98
CA ASP A 239 5.55 -5.75 -9.92
C ASP A 239 4.24 -5.19 -9.34
N LEU A 240 3.28 -6.07 -9.08
CA LEU A 240 2.06 -5.75 -8.35
C LEU A 240 1.94 -6.69 -7.17
N THR A 241 1.75 -6.13 -5.98
CA THR A 241 1.48 -6.88 -4.76
C THR A 241 0.16 -6.43 -4.17
N ILE A 242 -0.72 -7.36 -3.85
CA ILE A 242 -1.96 -7.10 -3.10
C ILE A 242 -1.95 -7.97 -1.86
N PHE A 243 -2.23 -7.36 -0.74
CA PHE A 243 -2.29 -7.99 0.55
C PHE A 243 -3.61 -7.59 1.22
N SER A 244 -4.55 -8.51 1.36
CA SER A 244 -5.89 -8.20 1.83
C SER A 244 -6.52 -9.38 2.56
N ASN A 245 -7.03 -9.17 3.77
CA ASN A 245 -7.49 -10.19 4.68
C ASN A 245 -6.41 -11.27 4.90
N ASP A 246 -6.67 -12.52 4.53
CA ASP A 246 -5.74 -13.65 4.65
C ASP A 246 -5.05 -14.03 3.35
N VAL A 247 -5.15 -13.18 2.29
CA VAL A 247 -4.57 -13.48 0.99
C VAL A 247 -3.46 -12.50 0.64
N TYR A 248 -2.36 -13.07 0.19
CA TYR A 248 -1.25 -12.42 -0.47
C TYR A 248 -1.24 -12.78 -1.95
N TYR A 249 -1.29 -11.78 -2.80
CA TYR A 249 -1.14 -11.89 -4.24
C TYR A 249 0.11 -11.13 -4.67
N GLN A 250 0.90 -11.73 -5.53
CA GLN A 250 2.02 -11.07 -6.18
C GLN A 250 2.06 -11.43 -7.65
N TYR A 251 2.21 -10.42 -8.48
CA TYR A 251 2.63 -10.54 -9.87
C TYR A 251 4.07 -10.00 -9.98
N ASN A 252 4.98 -10.90 -10.32
CA ASN A 252 6.39 -10.62 -10.65
C ASN A 252 6.83 -11.72 -11.61
N ASN A 253 6.78 -11.46 -12.92
CA ASN A 253 7.00 -12.47 -13.98
C ASN A 253 6.13 -13.74 -13.87
N GLY A 254 5.02 -13.66 -13.16
CA GLY A 254 4.06 -14.73 -12.95
C GLY A 254 3.15 -14.46 -11.76
N VAL A 255 1.99 -15.10 -11.78
CA VAL A 255 0.98 -14.98 -10.71
C VAL A 255 1.33 -15.90 -9.55
N ASN A 256 1.30 -15.36 -8.34
CA ASN A 256 1.53 -16.12 -7.12
C ASN A 256 0.49 -15.73 -6.06
N PHE A 257 -0.33 -16.70 -5.63
CA PHE A 257 -1.23 -16.58 -4.51
C PHE A 257 -0.68 -17.36 -3.31
N LYS A 258 -0.76 -16.76 -2.13
CA LYS A 258 -0.41 -17.40 -0.87
C LYS A 258 -1.37 -16.96 0.22
N HIS A 259 -1.46 -17.76 1.27
CA HIS A 259 -2.25 -17.42 2.45
C HIS A 259 -1.35 -16.92 3.57
N LEU A 260 -1.90 -16.00 4.34
CA LEU A 260 -1.28 -15.46 5.54
C LEU A 260 -1.65 -16.29 6.74
N ASN A 261 -0.74 -16.37 7.69
CA ASN A 261 -0.98 -17.05 8.95
C ASN A 261 -1.98 -16.30 9.84
N VAL A 262 -2.02 -14.97 9.70
CA VAL A 262 -2.90 -14.07 10.45
C VAL A 262 -3.48 -13.06 9.47
N PRO A 263 -4.80 -12.87 9.42
CA PRO A 263 -5.41 -11.91 8.49
C PRO A 263 -5.07 -10.47 8.88
N THR A 264 -4.96 -9.61 7.88
CA THR A 264 -4.89 -8.15 8.06
C THR A 264 -6.27 -7.52 7.92
N ILE A 265 -6.49 -6.36 8.54
CA ILE A 265 -7.60 -5.49 8.16
C ILE A 265 -7.24 -4.72 6.89
N GLY A 266 -8.23 -4.44 6.05
CA GLY A 266 -8.05 -3.59 4.88
C GLY A 266 -7.36 -4.25 3.70
N THR A 267 -6.88 -3.38 2.80
CA THR A 267 -6.16 -3.77 1.60
C THR A 267 -4.90 -2.94 1.42
N PHE A 268 -3.80 -3.62 1.25
CA PHE A 268 -2.54 -3.03 0.82
C PHE A 268 -2.32 -3.34 -0.66
N ILE A 269 -2.00 -2.30 -1.44
CA ILE A 269 -1.60 -2.41 -2.84
C ILE A 269 -0.22 -1.77 -2.99
N GLY A 270 0.74 -2.56 -3.46
CA GLY A 270 2.09 -2.12 -3.74
C GLY A 270 2.42 -2.29 -5.21
N ILE A 271 2.97 -1.26 -5.83
CA ILE A 271 3.31 -1.21 -7.25
C ILE A 271 4.78 -0.87 -7.38
N LYS A 272 5.45 -1.58 -8.29
CA LYS A 272 6.78 -1.21 -8.77
C LYS A 272 6.69 -0.90 -10.25
N ILE A 273 7.17 0.26 -10.63
CA ILE A 273 7.21 0.75 -12.02
C ILE A 273 8.66 0.91 -12.42
N ILE A 274 9.07 0.30 -13.52
CA ILE A 274 10.40 0.52 -14.09
C ILE A 274 10.46 1.96 -14.62
N ALA A 275 11.49 2.70 -14.26
CA ALA A 275 11.66 4.09 -14.62
C ALA A 275 13.08 4.30 -15.13
N ASP A 276 13.30 3.91 -16.38
CA ASP A 276 14.52 4.19 -17.12
C ASP A 276 14.20 4.72 -18.51
N TYR A 277 15.20 5.35 -19.15
CA TYR A 277 15.03 5.99 -20.45
C TYR A 277 14.80 5.00 -21.61
N ASN A 278 14.98 3.70 -21.40
CA ASN A 278 14.85 2.66 -22.41
C ASN A 278 13.51 1.93 -22.36
N HIS A 279 12.75 2.14 -21.27
CA HIS A 279 11.49 1.46 -21.02
C HIS A 279 10.33 2.44 -21.19
N ILE A 280 9.58 2.26 -22.28
CA ILE A 280 8.42 3.11 -22.60
C ILE A 280 7.15 2.35 -22.25
N TYR A 281 6.39 2.90 -21.33
CA TYR A 281 5.09 2.35 -20.96
C TYR A 281 4.06 2.61 -22.04
N THR A 282 3.50 1.53 -22.57
CA THR A 282 2.49 1.56 -23.61
C THR A 282 1.24 0.81 -23.15
N THR A 283 0.14 1.08 -23.82
CA THR A 283 -1.11 0.31 -23.75
C THR A 283 -1.27 -0.47 -25.04
N LYS A 284 -1.94 -1.60 -24.99
CA LYS A 284 -2.32 -2.33 -26.21
C LYS A 284 -3.47 -1.64 -26.89
#